data_86425bc063ade67593b23930dbc58009
#
_entry.id   86425bc063ade67593b23930dbc58009
#
_cell.length_a   1.000
_cell.length_b   1.000
_cell.length_c   1.000
_cell.angle_alpha   90.00
_cell.angle_beta   90.00
_cell.angle_gamma   90.00
#
_symmetry.space_group_name_H-M   'P 1'
#
loop_
_entity.id
_entity.type
_entity.pdbx_description
1 polymer ?
#
loop_
_entity_poly.entity_id
_entity_poly.type
_entity_poly.pdbx_seq_one_letter_code
_entity_poly.pdbx_strand_id
1 'polypeptide(L)'
;MTETVEAVVTGAASGIGRACAERIHAEGVPVLAVDRNAAGLEDFRERGVATLVADLSVQAERDRVVAAATGARYLVNAAGVIRLRPILESGVADMRAIYPVNVEAVWDLTSRLGRAMPRGGAIVNLGSYSAKIASTIECAVYASSKAAVLSITRSFAYAFAPQGVRVNAVVPGIIDTPMQDQVLEKVAEFRHTTPAELAGVRTATVPLGRTGTPQECAGIIWFLLSDEAGYMTGQAVNITGGQIMF
;
A
#
# COMPACT_ATOMS: atom_id res chain seq x y z
N MET A 1 -23.13 -12.41 16.47
CA MET A 1 -22.53 -11.11 16.80
C MET A 1 -21.55 -10.84 15.70
N THR A 2 -21.71 -9.78 14.92
CA THR A 2 -20.70 -9.34 13.95
C THR A 2 -19.47 -8.95 14.76
N GLU A 3 -18.35 -9.66 14.56
CA GLU A 3 -17.08 -9.26 15.18
C GLU A 3 -16.77 -7.81 14.81
N THR A 4 -16.39 -7.02 15.81
CA THR A 4 -16.06 -5.62 15.62
C THR A 4 -14.77 -5.55 14.81
N VAL A 5 -14.79 -4.95 13.62
CA VAL A 5 -13.59 -4.72 12.81
C VAL A 5 -12.67 -3.75 13.55
N GLU A 6 -11.42 -4.18 13.79
CA GLU A 6 -10.39 -3.33 14.41
C GLU A 6 -9.33 -2.84 13.41
N ALA A 7 -9.09 -3.60 12.35
CA ALA A 7 -8.13 -3.23 11.31
C ALA A 7 -8.74 -3.36 9.92
N VAL A 8 -8.42 -2.42 9.04
CA VAL A 8 -8.78 -2.47 7.62
C VAL A 8 -7.52 -2.56 6.79
N VAL A 9 -7.46 -3.54 5.89
CA VAL A 9 -6.36 -3.67 4.94
C VAL A 9 -6.91 -3.68 3.53
N THR A 10 -6.55 -2.68 2.73
CA THR A 10 -6.90 -2.63 1.31
C THR A 10 -5.83 -3.29 0.44
N GLY A 11 -6.20 -3.83 -0.72
CA GLY A 11 -5.28 -4.61 -1.56
C GLY A 11 -4.90 -5.96 -0.95
N ALA A 12 -5.80 -6.55 -0.15
CA ALA A 12 -5.52 -7.71 0.68
C ALA A 12 -5.48 -9.04 -0.09
N ALA A 13 -5.86 -9.07 -1.37
CA ALA A 13 -5.87 -10.32 -2.15
C ALA A 13 -4.48 -10.81 -2.55
N SER A 14 -3.44 -9.97 -2.52
CA SER A 14 -2.09 -10.34 -2.98
C SER A 14 -0.98 -9.47 -2.37
N GLY A 15 0.26 -9.91 -2.56
CA GLY A 15 1.46 -9.13 -2.28
C GLY A 15 1.54 -8.60 -0.84
N ILE A 16 1.94 -7.33 -0.71
CA ILE A 16 2.15 -6.69 0.59
C ILE A 16 0.84 -6.58 1.39
N GLY A 17 -0.28 -6.23 0.73
CA GLY A 17 -1.58 -6.12 1.40
C GLY A 17 -2.02 -7.45 2.02
N ARG A 18 -1.85 -8.57 1.29
CA ARG A 18 -2.12 -9.92 1.81
C ARG A 18 -1.25 -10.24 3.02
N ALA A 19 0.05 -10.04 2.91
CA ALA A 19 0.98 -10.29 4.02
C ALA A 19 0.66 -9.43 5.26
N CYS A 20 0.20 -8.18 5.06
CA CYS A 20 -0.25 -7.31 6.15
C CYS A 20 -1.50 -7.85 6.83
N ALA A 21 -2.52 -8.25 6.05
CA ALA A 21 -3.76 -8.80 6.61
C ALA A 21 -3.49 -10.09 7.40
N GLU A 22 -2.65 -10.97 6.87
CA GLU A 22 -2.20 -12.20 7.54
C GLU A 22 -1.43 -11.89 8.83
N ARG A 23 -0.51 -10.92 8.80
CA ARG A 23 0.27 -10.54 9.99
C ARG A 23 -0.62 -9.95 11.07
N ILE A 24 -1.50 -9.01 10.75
CA ILE A 24 -2.39 -8.36 11.71
C ILE A 24 -3.35 -9.37 12.32
N HIS A 25 -3.90 -10.28 11.50
CA HIS A 25 -4.75 -11.36 11.98
C HIS A 25 -4.02 -12.31 12.94
N ALA A 26 -2.75 -12.64 12.65
CA ALA A 26 -1.92 -13.49 13.51
C ALA A 26 -1.59 -12.84 14.87
N GLU A 27 -1.67 -11.51 14.97
CA GLU A 27 -1.55 -10.78 16.25
C GLU A 27 -2.88 -10.75 17.03
N GLY A 28 -3.92 -11.45 16.55
CA GLY A 28 -5.22 -11.53 17.21
C GLY A 28 -6.14 -10.32 16.98
N VAL A 29 -5.80 -9.45 16.03
CA VAL A 29 -6.60 -8.26 15.71
C VAL A 29 -7.64 -8.61 14.63
N PRO A 30 -8.94 -8.35 14.84
CA PRO A 30 -9.99 -8.56 13.84
C PRO A 30 -9.78 -7.68 12.60
N VAL A 31 -9.58 -8.34 11.44
CA VAL A 31 -9.25 -7.69 10.16
C VAL A 31 -10.45 -7.70 9.22
N LEU A 32 -10.70 -6.58 8.55
CA LEU A 32 -11.47 -6.50 7.31
C LEU A 32 -10.49 -6.47 6.12
N ALA A 33 -10.40 -7.58 5.39
CA ALA A 33 -9.60 -7.70 4.18
C ALA A 33 -10.40 -7.19 2.96
N VAL A 34 -9.92 -6.13 2.32
CA VAL A 34 -10.60 -5.44 1.21
C VAL A 34 -9.81 -5.59 -0.08
N ASP A 35 -10.43 -6.08 -1.14
CA ASP A 35 -9.85 -6.13 -2.48
C ASP A 35 -10.95 -6.21 -3.55
N ARG A 36 -10.64 -5.86 -4.78
CA ARG A 36 -11.53 -6.08 -5.93
C ARG A 36 -11.51 -7.54 -6.45
N ASN A 37 -10.45 -8.28 -6.14
CA ASN A 37 -10.26 -9.67 -6.54
C ASN A 37 -10.91 -10.61 -5.51
N ALA A 38 -12.15 -11.01 -5.77
CA ALA A 38 -12.92 -11.90 -4.91
C ALA A 38 -12.21 -13.26 -4.68
N ALA A 39 -11.61 -13.83 -5.74
CA ALA A 39 -10.92 -15.11 -5.64
C ALA A 39 -9.68 -15.05 -4.71
N GLY A 40 -8.95 -13.93 -4.72
CA GLY A 40 -7.80 -13.74 -3.83
C GLY A 40 -8.18 -13.53 -2.36
N LEU A 41 -9.46 -13.29 -2.05
CA LEU A 41 -9.98 -13.16 -0.69
C LEU A 41 -10.58 -14.46 -0.13
N GLU A 42 -10.73 -15.51 -0.95
CA GLU A 42 -11.46 -16.73 -0.55
C GLU A 42 -10.79 -17.44 0.65
N ASP A 43 -9.47 -17.59 0.61
CA ASP A 43 -8.70 -18.17 1.72
C ASP A 43 -8.90 -17.42 3.07
N PHE A 44 -9.01 -16.09 3.03
CA PHE A 44 -9.37 -15.31 4.23
C PHE A 44 -10.76 -15.64 4.74
N ARG A 45 -11.74 -15.78 3.83
CA ARG A 45 -13.13 -16.13 4.16
C ARG A 45 -13.23 -17.52 4.77
N GLU A 46 -12.53 -18.50 4.20
CA GLU A 46 -12.46 -19.87 4.73
C GLU A 46 -11.86 -19.91 6.15
N ARG A 47 -10.94 -19.00 6.46
CA ARG A 47 -10.32 -18.86 7.78
C ARG A 47 -11.13 -17.98 8.75
N GLY A 48 -12.34 -17.55 8.37
CA GLY A 48 -13.23 -16.73 9.20
C GLY A 48 -12.83 -15.24 9.28
N VAL A 49 -11.89 -14.77 8.46
CA VAL A 49 -11.53 -13.35 8.40
C VAL A 49 -12.58 -12.58 7.59
N ALA A 50 -13.05 -11.45 8.11
CA ALA A 50 -14.01 -10.61 7.40
C ALA A 50 -13.42 -10.11 6.07
N THR A 51 -14.18 -10.23 4.99
CA THR A 51 -13.77 -9.83 3.65
C THR A 51 -14.80 -8.91 3.00
N LEU A 52 -14.34 -7.96 2.21
CA LEU A 52 -15.20 -7.09 1.40
C LEU A 52 -14.64 -6.94 -0.02
N VAL A 53 -15.38 -7.43 -1.00
CA VAL A 53 -15.05 -7.20 -2.41
C VAL A 53 -15.46 -5.78 -2.78
N ALA A 54 -14.47 -4.94 -3.13
CA ALA A 54 -14.68 -3.53 -3.47
C ALA A 54 -13.64 -3.01 -4.48
N ASP A 55 -14.09 -2.35 -5.54
CA ASP A 55 -13.22 -1.57 -6.41
C ASP A 55 -13.08 -0.14 -5.88
N LEU A 56 -11.93 0.17 -5.31
CA LEU A 56 -11.66 1.46 -4.67
C LEU A 56 -11.58 2.63 -5.66
N SER A 57 -11.59 2.40 -6.97
CA SER A 57 -11.75 3.47 -7.97
C SER A 57 -13.15 4.07 -7.95
N VAL A 58 -14.14 3.34 -7.41
CA VAL A 58 -15.56 3.71 -7.37
C VAL A 58 -15.92 4.28 -6.00
N GLN A 59 -16.52 5.49 -5.98
CA GLN A 59 -16.89 6.17 -4.71
C GLN A 59 -17.84 5.32 -3.86
N ALA A 60 -18.91 4.78 -4.48
CA ALA A 60 -19.89 3.97 -3.75
C ALA A 60 -19.27 2.71 -3.08
N GLU A 61 -18.22 2.15 -3.69
CA GLU A 61 -17.50 1.02 -3.11
C GLU A 61 -16.65 1.46 -1.92
N ARG A 62 -16.01 2.65 -1.98
CA ARG A 62 -15.34 3.24 -0.81
C ARG A 62 -16.32 3.54 0.32
N ASP A 63 -17.55 3.98 0.00
CA ASP A 63 -18.61 4.20 1.00
C ASP A 63 -18.96 2.91 1.76
N ARG A 64 -19.01 1.77 1.05
CA ARG A 64 -19.20 0.45 1.67
C ARG A 64 -18.07 0.09 2.63
N VAL A 65 -16.82 0.35 2.22
CA VAL A 65 -15.65 0.08 3.09
C VAL A 65 -15.73 0.93 4.36
N VAL A 66 -16.03 2.21 4.24
CA VAL A 66 -16.15 3.11 5.39
C VAL A 66 -17.28 2.68 6.32
N ALA A 67 -18.44 2.32 5.77
CA ALA A 67 -19.57 1.85 6.58
C ALA A 67 -19.26 0.57 7.36
N ALA A 68 -18.49 -0.35 6.75
CA ALA A 68 -18.10 -1.62 7.38
C ALA A 68 -17.00 -1.47 8.45
N ALA A 69 -16.27 -0.35 8.45
CA ALA A 69 -15.04 -0.18 9.22
C ALA A 69 -15.02 1.07 10.11
N THR A 70 -16.14 1.77 10.28
CA THR A 70 -16.22 2.96 11.14
C THR A 70 -15.85 2.61 12.57
N GLY A 71 -14.88 3.32 13.13
CA GLY A 71 -14.36 3.08 14.48
C GLY A 71 -13.20 2.08 14.55
N ALA A 72 -12.75 1.55 13.44
CA ALA A 72 -11.54 0.71 13.38
C ALA A 72 -10.33 1.48 13.94
N ARG A 73 -9.45 0.76 14.65
CA ARG A 73 -8.22 1.30 15.24
C ARG A 73 -7.10 1.44 14.22
N TYR A 74 -7.07 0.58 13.19
CA TYR A 74 -5.98 0.51 12.23
C TYR A 74 -6.46 0.56 10.78
N LEU A 75 -5.71 1.27 9.93
CA LEU A 75 -5.91 1.28 8.47
C LEU A 75 -4.59 1.06 7.75
N VAL A 76 -4.56 0.09 6.83
CA VAL A 76 -3.45 -0.09 5.89
C VAL A 76 -3.97 0.17 4.47
N ASN A 77 -3.56 1.28 3.87
CA ASN A 77 -3.83 1.58 2.47
C ASN A 77 -2.77 0.92 1.59
N ALA A 78 -2.95 -0.39 1.29
CA ALA A 78 -2.04 -1.17 0.46
C ALA A 78 -2.54 -1.40 -0.97
N ALA A 79 -3.80 -1.11 -1.27
CA ALA A 79 -4.30 -1.16 -2.63
C ALA A 79 -3.53 -0.21 -3.54
N GLY A 80 -3.17 -0.71 -4.71
CA GLY A 80 -2.48 0.07 -5.72
C GLY A 80 -2.50 -0.62 -7.07
N VAL A 81 -2.49 0.18 -8.11
CA VAL A 81 -2.39 -0.29 -9.50
C VAL A 81 -1.22 0.41 -10.18
N ILE A 82 -0.60 -0.28 -11.13
CA ILE A 82 0.47 0.28 -11.94
C ILE A 82 0.07 0.27 -13.42
N ARG A 83 0.48 1.31 -14.13
CA ARG A 83 0.41 1.38 -15.59
C ARG A 83 1.79 1.77 -16.08
N LEU A 84 2.35 0.93 -16.91
CA LEU A 84 3.69 1.09 -17.47
C LEU A 84 3.59 1.62 -18.89
N ARG A 85 4.30 2.71 -19.14
CA ARG A 85 4.40 3.35 -20.46
C ARG A 85 5.62 4.25 -20.50
N PRO A 86 6.35 4.33 -21.63
CA PRO A 86 7.42 5.31 -21.78
C PRO A 86 6.92 6.71 -21.44
N ILE A 87 7.69 7.48 -20.65
CA ILE A 87 7.23 8.76 -20.09
C ILE A 87 6.78 9.76 -21.16
N LEU A 88 7.49 9.81 -22.30
CA LEU A 88 7.15 10.74 -23.39
C LEU A 88 5.89 10.34 -24.17
N GLU A 89 5.39 9.13 -23.98
CA GLU A 89 4.13 8.63 -24.54
C GLU A 89 2.99 8.65 -23.52
N SER A 90 3.29 8.94 -22.25
CA SER A 90 2.31 8.98 -21.17
C SER A 90 1.50 10.28 -21.21
N GLY A 91 0.23 10.19 -20.85
CA GLY A 91 -0.66 11.33 -20.83
C GLY A 91 -1.63 11.32 -19.65
N VAL A 92 -2.52 12.33 -19.62
CA VAL A 92 -3.54 12.48 -18.56
C VAL A 92 -4.46 11.25 -18.46
N ALA A 93 -4.69 10.54 -19.56
CA ALA A 93 -5.47 9.30 -19.54
C ALA A 93 -4.80 8.20 -18.67
N ASP A 94 -3.48 8.13 -18.67
CA ASP A 94 -2.73 7.20 -17.82
C ASP A 94 -2.83 7.59 -16.33
N MET A 95 -2.85 8.90 -16.03
CA MET A 95 -3.11 9.40 -14.68
C MET A 95 -4.52 9.01 -14.21
N ARG A 96 -5.54 9.26 -15.04
CA ARG A 96 -6.93 8.90 -14.73
C ARG A 96 -7.16 7.41 -14.52
N ALA A 97 -6.30 6.55 -15.08
CA ALA A 97 -6.38 5.10 -14.89
C ALA A 97 -5.87 4.62 -13.52
N ILE A 98 -4.99 5.37 -12.84
CA ILE A 98 -4.38 4.91 -11.58
C ILE A 98 -4.65 5.83 -10.38
N TYR A 99 -4.86 7.13 -10.58
CA TYR A 99 -5.08 8.07 -9.48
C TYR A 99 -6.32 7.76 -8.64
N PRO A 100 -7.45 7.29 -9.20
CA PRO A 100 -8.61 6.92 -8.39
C PRO A 100 -8.30 5.90 -7.29
N VAL A 101 -7.45 4.90 -7.58
CA VAL A 101 -7.03 3.89 -6.58
C VAL A 101 -5.85 4.39 -5.76
N ASN A 102 -4.78 4.89 -6.41
CA ASN A 102 -3.52 5.16 -5.73
C ASN A 102 -3.54 6.45 -4.90
N VAL A 103 -4.42 7.39 -5.21
CA VAL A 103 -4.44 8.74 -4.58
C VAL A 103 -5.79 9.03 -3.95
N GLU A 104 -6.88 8.99 -4.74
CA GLU A 104 -8.20 9.38 -4.25
C GLU A 104 -8.71 8.43 -3.16
N ALA A 105 -8.58 7.12 -3.36
CA ALA A 105 -8.97 6.14 -2.35
C ALA A 105 -8.14 6.27 -1.07
N VAL A 106 -6.82 6.51 -1.18
CA VAL A 106 -5.96 6.73 -0.02
C VAL A 106 -6.38 7.97 0.74
N TRP A 107 -6.68 9.08 0.03
CA TRP A 107 -7.17 10.30 0.65
C TRP A 107 -8.51 10.08 1.35
N ASP A 108 -9.48 9.50 0.64
CA ASP A 108 -10.85 9.32 1.11
C ASP A 108 -10.92 8.41 2.34
N LEU A 109 -10.31 7.22 2.27
CA LEU A 109 -10.30 6.29 3.39
C LEU A 109 -9.51 6.83 4.58
N THR A 110 -8.33 7.45 4.35
CA THR A 110 -7.54 8.10 5.42
C THR A 110 -8.36 9.19 6.11
N SER A 111 -9.02 10.06 5.33
CA SER A 111 -9.82 11.17 5.87
C SER A 111 -11.02 10.67 6.68
N ARG A 112 -11.78 9.75 6.12
CA ARG A 112 -13.07 9.33 6.71
C ARG A 112 -12.90 8.38 7.87
N LEU A 113 -12.06 7.35 7.72
CA LEU A 113 -11.79 6.41 8.81
C LEU A 113 -10.96 7.06 9.91
N GLY A 114 -9.94 7.86 9.56
CA GLY A 114 -9.08 8.54 10.52
C GLY A 114 -9.85 9.48 11.46
N ARG A 115 -10.88 10.16 10.97
CA ARG A 115 -11.77 11.00 11.81
C ARG A 115 -12.55 10.20 12.86
N ALA A 116 -12.88 8.96 12.54
CA ALA A 116 -13.66 8.07 13.42
C ALA A 116 -12.77 7.16 14.28
N MET A 117 -11.45 7.17 14.08
CA MET A 117 -10.51 6.34 14.83
C MET A 117 -10.46 6.76 16.31
N PRO A 118 -10.36 5.80 17.23
CA PRO A 118 -10.10 6.09 18.63
C PRO A 118 -8.68 6.67 18.83
N ARG A 119 -8.45 7.32 19.98
CA ARG A 119 -7.09 7.69 20.40
C ARG A 119 -6.18 6.45 20.45
N GLY A 120 -4.97 6.58 19.94
CA GLY A 120 -4.05 5.44 19.78
C GLY A 120 -4.24 4.69 18.45
N GLY A 121 -5.16 5.16 17.59
CA GLY A 121 -5.30 4.64 16.23
C GLY A 121 -4.08 4.93 15.35
N ALA A 122 -3.90 4.12 14.31
CA ALA A 122 -2.78 4.29 13.39
C ALA A 122 -3.14 3.94 11.94
N ILE A 123 -2.59 4.73 11.02
CA ILE A 123 -2.75 4.57 9.57
C ILE A 123 -1.37 4.38 8.94
N VAL A 124 -1.25 3.37 8.07
CA VAL A 124 -0.05 3.17 7.26
C VAL A 124 -0.41 3.17 5.78
N ASN A 125 0.20 4.06 5.03
CA ASN A 125 0.02 4.19 3.59
C ASN A 125 1.19 3.55 2.83
N LEU A 126 0.91 2.80 1.76
CA LEU A 126 1.94 2.26 0.87
C LEU A 126 2.39 3.32 -0.14
N GLY A 127 3.58 3.88 0.09
CA GLY A 127 4.35 4.62 -0.88
C GLY A 127 5.07 3.70 -1.87
N SER A 128 6.21 4.15 -2.37
CA SER A 128 7.17 3.39 -3.19
C SER A 128 8.49 4.14 -3.22
N TYR A 129 9.60 3.44 -3.41
CA TYR A 129 10.89 4.07 -3.66
C TYR A 129 10.87 4.96 -4.93
N SER A 130 10.02 4.64 -5.92
CA SER A 130 9.80 5.48 -7.10
C SER A 130 9.22 6.87 -6.76
N ALA A 131 8.64 7.05 -5.57
CA ALA A 131 8.21 8.37 -5.10
C ALA A 131 9.37 9.30 -4.73
N LYS A 132 10.56 8.75 -4.51
CA LYS A 132 11.75 9.48 -4.05
C LYS A 132 12.82 9.59 -5.12
N ILE A 133 12.91 8.64 -6.05
CA ILE A 133 13.91 8.62 -7.13
C ILE A 133 13.29 8.21 -8.46
N ALA A 134 13.84 8.70 -9.55
CA ALA A 134 13.46 8.32 -10.91
C ALA A 134 14.30 7.11 -11.36
N SER A 135 13.89 5.91 -10.96
CA SER A 135 14.61 4.67 -11.26
C SER A 135 14.10 3.94 -12.51
N THR A 136 12.83 4.13 -12.85
CA THR A 136 12.15 3.46 -13.97
C THR A 136 11.23 4.47 -14.65
N ILE A 137 11.66 4.99 -15.79
CA ILE A 137 10.93 6.07 -16.49
C ILE A 137 9.59 5.61 -17.07
N GLU A 138 9.43 4.31 -17.29
CA GLU A 138 8.20 3.69 -17.76
C GLU A 138 7.09 3.67 -16.66
N CYS A 139 7.43 3.94 -15.40
CA CYS A 139 6.46 4.04 -14.31
C CYS A 139 6.29 5.46 -13.76
N ALA A 140 6.59 6.51 -14.55
CA ALA A 140 6.58 7.89 -14.08
C ALA A 140 5.22 8.34 -13.52
N VAL A 141 4.11 7.95 -14.16
CA VAL A 141 2.76 8.25 -13.66
C VAL A 141 2.47 7.54 -12.33
N TYR A 142 2.91 6.30 -12.18
CA TYR A 142 2.82 5.58 -10.90
C TYR A 142 3.68 6.28 -9.83
N ALA A 143 4.92 6.65 -10.16
CA ALA A 143 5.83 7.36 -9.26
C ALA A 143 5.20 8.66 -8.73
N SER A 144 4.57 9.45 -9.62
CA SER A 144 3.86 10.68 -9.22
C SER A 144 2.69 10.40 -8.27
N SER A 145 1.93 9.32 -8.50
CA SER A 145 0.85 8.92 -7.59
C SER A 145 1.38 8.54 -6.20
N LYS A 146 2.53 7.85 -6.13
CA LYS A 146 3.15 7.46 -4.87
C LYS A 146 3.83 8.63 -4.15
N ALA A 147 4.31 9.64 -4.87
CA ALA A 147 4.76 10.91 -4.28
C ALA A 147 3.60 11.68 -3.63
N ALA A 148 2.42 11.67 -4.27
CA ALA A 148 1.20 12.23 -3.68
C ALA A 148 0.84 11.52 -2.36
N VAL A 149 0.96 10.19 -2.28
CA VAL A 149 0.72 9.42 -1.03
C VAL A 149 1.64 9.88 0.11
N LEU A 150 2.92 10.17 -0.16
CA LEU A 150 3.83 10.68 0.88
C LEU A 150 3.42 12.08 1.37
N SER A 151 2.89 12.94 0.49
CA SER A 151 2.35 14.24 0.87
C SER A 151 1.06 14.10 1.69
N ILE A 152 0.13 13.25 1.25
CA ILE A 152 -1.10 12.91 1.98
C ILE A 152 -0.78 12.43 3.40
N THR A 153 0.20 11.53 3.53
CA THR A 153 0.64 10.99 4.82
C THR A 153 1.04 12.09 5.79
N ARG A 154 1.89 13.03 5.37
CA ARG A 154 2.33 14.15 6.21
C ARG A 154 1.18 15.07 6.60
N SER A 155 0.29 15.38 5.66
CA SER A 155 -0.84 16.26 5.90
C SER A 155 -1.81 15.68 6.93
N PHE A 156 -2.17 14.40 6.81
CA PHE A 156 -3.04 13.75 7.78
C PHE A 156 -2.35 13.44 9.11
N ALA A 157 -1.04 13.18 9.12
CA ALA A 157 -0.27 13.06 10.35
C ALA A 157 -0.39 14.33 11.21
N TYR A 158 -0.24 15.49 10.56
CA TYR A 158 -0.40 16.78 11.26
C TYR A 158 -1.85 17.00 11.72
N ALA A 159 -2.82 16.71 10.83
CA ALA A 159 -4.24 16.94 11.13
C ALA A 159 -4.79 16.06 12.28
N PHE A 160 -4.33 14.80 12.37
CA PHE A 160 -4.83 13.84 13.36
C PHE A 160 -3.98 13.74 14.64
N ALA A 161 -2.83 14.42 14.71
CA ALA A 161 -1.99 14.43 15.91
C ALA A 161 -2.73 14.88 17.18
N PRO A 162 -3.59 15.94 17.17
CA PRO A 162 -4.37 16.33 18.36
C PRO A 162 -5.35 15.25 18.82
N GLN A 163 -5.85 14.43 17.89
CA GLN A 163 -6.74 13.29 18.19
C GLN A 163 -5.95 12.09 18.76
N GLY A 164 -4.61 12.09 18.63
CA GLY A 164 -3.75 10.98 19.04
C GLY A 164 -3.76 9.82 18.05
N VAL A 165 -4.07 10.08 16.77
CA VAL A 165 -3.99 9.12 15.68
C VAL A 165 -2.72 9.40 14.88
N ARG A 166 -1.92 8.35 14.63
CA ARG A 166 -0.66 8.42 13.89
C ARG A 166 -0.88 8.05 12.42
N VAL A 167 -0.19 8.74 11.51
CA VAL A 167 -0.24 8.43 10.08
C VAL A 167 1.18 8.37 9.55
N ASN A 168 1.59 7.20 9.06
CA ASN A 168 2.91 6.98 8.50
C ASN A 168 2.81 6.34 7.11
N ALA A 169 3.90 6.31 6.38
CA ALA A 169 4.04 5.57 5.14
C ALA A 169 5.21 4.59 5.22
N VAL A 170 5.10 3.49 4.49
CA VAL A 170 6.26 2.68 4.12
C VAL A 170 6.60 2.94 2.66
N VAL A 171 7.88 2.83 2.35
CA VAL A 171 8.45 3.06 1.02
C VAL A 171 9.17 1.79 0.58
N PRO A 172 8.44 0.78 0.04
CA PRO A 172 9.04 -0.44 -0.44
C PRO A 172 9.93 -0.19 -1.66
N GLY A 173 11.04 -0.93 -1.75
CA GLY A 173 11.88 -1.05 -2.92
C GLY A 173 11.36 -2.12 -3.89
N ILE A 174 12.25 -3.01 -4.32
CA ILE A 174 11.91 -4.14 -5.17
C ILE A 174 11.43 -5.29 -4.27
N ILE A 175 10.12 -5.53 -4.25
CA ILE A 175 9.49 -6.56 -3.42
C ILE A 175 8.90 -7.64 -4.33
N ASP A 176 9.11 -8.90 -3.98
CA ASP A 176 8.61 -10.07 -4.70
C ASP A 176 7.08 -10.16 -4.61
N THR A 177 6.41 -9.73 -5.65
CA THR A 177 4.94 -9.59 -5.72
C THR A 177 4.46 -9.72 -7.16
N PRO A 178 3.18 -10.08 -7.40
CA PRO A 178 2.61 -10.10 -8.75
C PRO A 178 2.71 -8.75 -9.51
N MET A 179 2.74 -7.63 -8.80
CA MET A 179 2.97 -6.32 -9.41
C MET A 179 4.40 -6.21 -9.95
N GLN A 180 5.39 -6.78 -9.26
CA GLN A 180 6.78 -6.79 -9.72
C GLN A 180 6.95 -7.64 -10.98
N ASP A 181 6.23 -8.77 -11.09
CA ASP A 181 6.24 -9.60 -12.29
C ASP A 181 5.73 -8.82 -13.51
N GLN A 182 4.61 -8.09 -13.36
CA GLN A 182 4.10 -7.19 -14.40
C GLN A 182 5.12 -6.11 -14.81
N VAL A 183 5.88 -5.57 -13.84
CA VAL A 183 6.94 -4.60 -14.13
C VAL A 183 8.06 -5.25 -14.93
N LEU A 184 8.51 -6.43 -14.56
CA LEU A 184 9.58 -7.14 -15.26
C LEU A 184 9.17 -7.48 -16.70
N GLU A 185 8.00 -8.05 -16.89
CA GLU A 185 7.48 -8.41 -18.20
C GLU A 185 7.37 -7.18 -19.12
N LYS A 186 6.67 -6.13 -18.63
CA LYS A 186 6.36 -4.98 -19.49
C LYS A 186 7.56 -4.08 -19.77
N VAL A 187 8.42 -3.86 -18.77
CA VAL A 187 9.63 -3.03 -18.96
C VAL A 187 10.66 -3.77 -19.82
N ALA A 188 10.77 -5.10 -19.69
CA ALA A 188 11.63 -5.89 -20.57
C ALA A 188 11.19 -5.78 -22.04
N GLU A 189 9.88 -5.83 -22.31
CA GLU A 189 9.31 -5.60 -23.65
C GLU A 189 9.73 -4.23 -24.21
N PHE A 190 9.56 -3.14 -23.46
CA PHE A 190 9.95 -1.79 -23.88
C PHE A 190 11.46 -1.63 -24.11
N ARG A 191 12.28 -2.36 -23.36
CA ARG A 191 13.76 -2.28 -23.43
C ARG A 191 14.40 -3.34 -24.32
N HIS A 192 13.58 -4.16 -25.00
CA HIS A 192 14.05 -5.25 -25.87
C HIS A 192 15.04 -6.19 -25.18
N THR A 193 14.73 -6.58 -23.93
CA THR A 193 15.51 -7.51 -23.10
C THR A 193 14.58 -8.60 -22.53
N THR A 194 15.11 -9.53 -21.75
CA THR A 194 14.30 -10.55 -21.08
C THR A 194 13.93 -10.12 -19.64
N PRO A 195 12.79 -10.60 -19.09
CA PRO A 195 12.45 -10.37 -17.68
C PRO A 195 13.56 -10.82 -16.72
N ALA A 196 14.25 -11.93 -17.00
CA ALA A 196 15.33 -12.46 -16.17
C ALA A 196 16.57 -11.54 -16.16
N GLU A 197 16.99 -11.06 -17.33
CA GLU A 197 18.09 -10.09 -17.43
C GLU A 197 17.75 -8.78 -16.69
N LEU A 198 16.52 -8.26 -16.90
CA LEU A 198 16.06 -7.06 -16.22
C LEU A 198 16.00 -7.26 -14.69
N ALA A 199 15.54 -8.42 -14.23
CA ALA A 199 15.53 -8.77 -12.80
C ALA A 199 16.95 -8.76 -12.22
N GLY A 200 17.92 -9.37 -12.93
CA GLY A 200 19.33 -9.37 -12.53
C GLY A 200 19.90 -7.95 -12.40
N VAL A 201 19.70 -7.12 -13.43
CA VAL A 201 20.15 -5.72 -13.42
C VAL A 201 19.52 -4.93 -12.25
N ARG A 202 18.23 -5.08 -12.02
CA ARG A 202 17.52 -4.39 -10.95
C ARG A 202 17.97 -4.87 -9.56
N THR A 203 18.12 -6.18 -9.37
CA THR A 203 18.58 -6.74 -8.09
C THR A 203 20.02 -6.32 -7.77
N ALA A 204 20.88 -6.19 -8.77
CA ALA A 204 22.25 -5.70 -8.60
C ALA A 204 22.31 -4.25 -8.07
N THR A 205 21.22 -3.46 -8.18
CA THR A 205 21.14 -2.12 -7.57
C THR A 205 20.78 -2.14 -6.08
N VAL A 206 20.42 -3.31 -5.52
CA VAL A 206 20.05 -3.48 -4.11
C VAL A 206 21.31 -3.83 -3.31
N PRO A 207 21.77 -3.01 -2.36
CA PRO A 207 22.95 -3.32 -1.55
C PRO A 207 22.88 -4.66 -0.81
N LEU A 208 21.70 -5.10 -0.35
CA LEU A 208 21.51 -6.43 0.24
C LEU A 208 21.53 -7.58 -0.77
N GLY A 209 21.68 -7.32 -2.07
CA GLY A 209 21.85 -8.32 -3.14
C GLY A 209 20.62 -9.17 -3.46
N ARG A 210 19.44 -8.80 -2.97
CA ARG A 210 18.20 -9.54 -3.21
C ARG A 210 16.96 -8.63 -3.23
N THR A 211 15.87 -9.13 -3.75
CA THR A 211 14.53 -8.54 -3.55
C THR A 211 14.07 -8.71 -2.11
N GLY A 212 13.22 -7.80 -1.64
CA GLY A 212 12.52 -7.97 -0.36
C GLY A 212 11.29 -8.86 -0.51
N THR A 213 10.78 -9.36 0.61
CA THR A 213 9.54 -10.13 0.66
C THR A 213 8.36 -9.29 1.13
N PRO A 214 7.10 -9.65 0.78
CA PRO A 214 5.91 -9.03 1.37
C PRO A 214 5.90 -9.07 2.89
N GLN A 215 6.40 -10.16 3.50
CA GLN A 215 6.45 -10.35 4.95
C GLN A 215 7.40 -9.36 5.62
N GLU A 216 8.52 -9.02 4.99
CA GLU A 216 9.44 -7.98 5.51
C GLU A 216 8.76 -6.61 5.54
N CYS A 217 7.93 -6.29 4.53
CA CYS A 217 7.11 -5.08 4.56
C CYS A 217 6.03 -5.15 5.65
N ALA A 218 5.34 -6.28 5.79
CA ALA A 218 4.28 -6.47 6.79
C ALA A 218 4.80 -6.33 8.22
N GLY A 219 6.03 -6.77 8.51
CA GLY A 219 6.68 -6.59 9.81
C GLY A 219 6.84 -5.12 10.20
N ILE A 220 7.33 -4.29 9.28
CA ILE A 220 7.47 -2.84 9.53
C ILE A 220 6.11 -2.14 9.58
N ILE A 221 5.14 -2.56 8.76
CA ILE A 221 3.79 -2.01 8.80
C ILE A 221 3.14 -2.30 10.15
N TRP A 222 3.26 -3.54 10.67
CA TRP A 222 2.78 -3.89 12.00
C TRP A 222 3.44 -3.05 13.10
N PHE A 223 4.78 -2.92 13.07
CA PHE A 223 5.48 -2.04 13.99
C PHE A 223 4.91 -0.62 13.97
N LEU A 224 4.69 -0.03 12.79
CA LEU A 224 4.13 1.32 12.66
C LEU A 224 2.68 1.43 13.15
N LEU A 225 1.90 0.36 13.11
CA LEU A 225 0.54 0.31 13.68
C LEU A 225 0.57 0.18 15.20
N SER A 226 1.52 -0.58 15.76
CA SER A 226 1.62 -0.90 17.18
C SER A 226 2.02 0.29 18.06
N ASP A 227 1.87 0.12 19.36
CA ASP A 227 2.22 1.15 20.36
C ASP A 227 3.75 1.37 20.45
N GLU A 228 4.58 0.44 19.93
CA GLU A 228 6.04 0.59 19.84
C GLU A 228 6.45 1.80 18.98
N ALA A 229 5.65 2.15 17.96
CA ALA A 229 5.84 3.34 17.14
C ALA A 229 5.12 4.59 17.70
N GLY A 230 4.84 4.63 19.00
CA GLY A 230 4.03 5.67 19.64
C GLY A 230 4.51 7.12 19.44
N TYR A 231 5.80 7.32 19.15
CA TYR A 231 6.38 8.64 18.85
C TYR A 231 6.69 8.87 17.36
N MET A 232 6.09 8.05 16.46
CA MET A 232 6.29 8.15 15.01
C MET A 232 5.00 8.53 14.30
N THR A 233 4.99 9.72 13.70
CA THR A 233 3.92 10.16 12.78
C THR A 233 4.51 11.01 11.65
N GLY A 234 3.90 11.00 10.47
CA GLY A 234 4.35 11.73 9.29
C GLY A 234 5.61 11.14 8.61
N GLN A 235 6.08 9.97 9.05
CA GLN A 235 7.28 9.35 8.53
C GLN A 235 7.02 8.57 7.23
N ALA A 236 8.08 8.45 6.40
CA ALA A 236 8.11 7.62 5.22
C ALA A 236 9.30 6.65 5.33
N VAL A 237 9.04 5.46 5.90
CA VAL A 237 10.07 4.48 6.26
C VAL A 237 10.47 3.66 5.04
N ASN A 238 11.75 3.71 4.68
CA ASN A 238 12.29 2.96 3.55
C ASN A 238 12.46 1.47 3.89
N ILE A 239 11.95 0.59 3.01
CA ILE A 239 12.14 -0.86 3.05
C ILE A 239 12.71 -1.26 1.69
N THR A 240 13.97 -0.91 1.43
CA THR A 240 14.55 -0.90 0.07
C THR A 240 15.82 -1.74 -0.07
N GLY A 241 16.21 -2.47 0.98
CA GLY A 241 17.47 -3.22 0.96
C GLY A 241 18.71 -2.33 0.77
N GLY A 242 18.60 -1.04 1.11
CA GLY A 242 19.69 -0.07 0.96
C GLY A 242 19.67 0.76 -0.34
N GLN A 243 18.72 0.56 -1.26
CA GLN A 243 18.63 1.35 -2.49
C GLN A 243 18.40 2.84 -2.23
N ILE A 244 17.72 3.19 -1.14
CA ILE A 244 17.48 4.55 -0.68
C ILE A 244 17.78 4.63 0.82
N MET A 245 18.60 5.61 1.20
CA MET A 245 19.06 5.80 2.58
C MET A 245 18.68 7.17 3.19
N PHE A 246 17.73 7.92 2.53
CA PHE A 246 17.30 9.26 2.94
C PHE A 246 15.78 9.43 2.89
#